data_e176f229c42b4e8a48bde547557089c2
#
_entry.id   e176f229c42b4e8a48bde547557089c2
#
_cell.length_a   1.000
_cell.length_b   1.000
_cell.length_c   1.000
_cell.angle_alpha   90.00
_cell.angle_beta   90.00
_cell.angle_gamma   90.00
#
_symmetry.space_group_name_H-M   'P 1'
#
loop_
_entity.id
_entity.type
_entity.pdbx_description
1 polymer ?
#
loop_
_entity_poly.entity_id
_entity_poly.type
_entity_poly.pdbx_seq_one_letter_code
_entity_poly.pdbx_strand_id
1 'polypeptide(L)'
;FILHSSFFILHSSFFILMPARLLDQTFLHRGRVFDVSHDSIELESGLRAEIDIVHHNGGAAVLPLFENGDVLLVKQYRHPATEVLTEIPAGRLEPGEDPLLAAERELEEETGWKAGKIEFLTKFYALPGYSTEVLYCYLATDLTPGTTQLDEDEEIHLLRVPFAEALRMVEAGEIKDAKTMMSVLFTARRMTR
;
A
#
# COMPACT_ATOMS: atom_id res chain seq x y z
N PHE A 1 -35.60 8.20 -48.32
CA PHE A 1 -35.61 7.95 -46.86
C PHE A 1 -34.17 8.18 -46.32
N ILE A 2 -33.96 9.35 -45.77
CA ILE A 2 -32.66 9.75 -45.16
C ILE A 2 -32.84 9.56 -43.66
N LEU A 3 -32.10 8.58 -43.09
CA LEU A 3 -31.98 8.35 -41.65
C LEU A 3 -30.96 9.33 -41.08
N HIS A 4 -31.42 10.32 -40.31
CA HIS A 4 -30.60 11.18 -39.50
C HIS A 4 -30.20 10.40 -38.23
N SER A 5 -28.94 9.97 -38.18
CA SER A 5 -28.31 9.47 -36.95
C SER A 5 -27.91 10.65 -36.06
N SER A 6 -28.72 10.92 -35.04
CA SER A 6 -28.35 11.90 -34.02
C SER A 6 -27.31 11.27 -33.10
N PHE A 7 -26.06 11.68 -33.25
CA PHE A 7 -24.99 11.39 -32.27
C PHE A 7 -25.29 12.18 -31.00
N PHE A 8 -25.74 11.50 -29.95
CA PHE A 8 -25.75 12.03 -28.61
C PHE A 8 -24.29 12.04 -28.08
N ILE A 9 -23.66 13.19 -28.14
CA ILE A 9 -22.39 13.41 -27.41
C ILE A 9 -22.77 13.57 -25.93
N LEU A 10 -22.59 12.49 -25.15
CA LEU A 10 -22.59 12.56 -23.70
C LEU A 10 -21.39 13.43 -23.26
N HIS A 11 -21.66 14.69 -22.98
CA HIS A 11 -20.76 15.52 -22.21
C HIS A 11 -20.71 14.95 -20.80
N SER A 12 -19.70 14.12 -20.52
CA SER A 12 -19.33 13.80 -19.14
C SER A 12 -18.75 15.08 -18.53
N SER A 13 -19.62 15.85 -17.89
CA SER A 13 -19.18 16.92 -17.01
C SER A 13 -18.39 16.25 -15.88
N PHE A 14 -17.07 16.29 -15.95
CA PHE A 14 -16.20 16.06 -14.80
C PHE A 14 -16.56 17.16 -13.79
N PHE A 15 -17.41 16.84 -12.84
CA PHE A 15 -17.53 17.63 -11.61
C PHE A 15 -16.18 17.50 -10.91
N ILE A 16 -15.36 18.53 -11.01
CA ILE A 16 -14.22 18.70 -10.11
C ILE A 16 -14.87 18.92 -8.75
N LEU A 17 -14.89 17.89 -7.92
CA LEU A 17 -15.30 18.02 -6.53
C LEU A 17 -14.36 19.06 -5.91
N MET A 18 -14.88 20.23 -5.54
CA MET A 18 -14.09 21.25 -4.84
C MET A 18 -13.67 20.66 -3.50
N PRO A 19 -12.39 20.77 -3.12
CA PRO A 19 -11.94 20.24 -1.85
C PRO A 19 -12.68 20.92 -0.70
N ALA A 20 -12.98 20.17 0.36
CA ALA A 20 -13.47 20.73 1.59
C ALA A 20 -12.49 21.79 2.13
N ARG A 21 -13.00 22.84 2.74
CA ARG A 21 -12.18 23.87 3.37
C ARG A 21 -11.95 23.50 4.83
N LEU A 22 -10.69 23.37 5.23
CA LEU A 22 -10.31 23.25 6.64
C LEU A 22 -10.62 24.56 7.36
N LEU A 23 -11.41 24.50 8.45
CA LEU A 23 -11.77 25.63 9.29
C LEU A 23 -10.89 25.74 10.52
N ASP A 24 -10.66 24.59 11.18
CA ASP A 24 -9.82 24.46 12.37
C ASP A 24 -9.19 23.08 12.42
N GLN A 25 -8.02 22.97 13.05
CA GLN A 25 -7.32 21.73 13.30
C GLN A 25 -6.66 21.73 14.66
N THR A 26 -7.02 20.79 15.50
CA THR A 26 -6.42 20.57 16.81
C THR A 26 -5.77 19.20 16.87
N PHE A 27 -4.44 19.14 17.11
CA PHE A 27 -3.76 17.88 17.32
C PHE A 27 -4.03 17.34 18.73
N LEU A 28 -4.61 16.14 18.79
CA LEU A 28 -4.96 15.42 20.02
C LEU A 28 -3.82 14.54 20.51
N HIS A 29 -3.00 14.02 19.57
CA HIS A 29 -1.87 13.14 19.87
C HIS A 29 -0.73 13.38 18.87
N ARG A 30 0.51 13.26 19.37
CA ARG A 30 1.73 13.25 18.59
C ARG A 30 2.49 11.97 18.93
N GLY A 31 2.57 11.03 18.00
CA GLY A 31 3.16 9.70 18.21
C GLY A 31 4.42 9.46 17.39
N ARG A 32 5.07 8.35 17.66
CA ARG A 32 6.23 7.89 16.88
C ARG A 32 5.83 7.43 15.46
N VAL A 33 4.63 6.86 15.32
CA VAL A 33 4.17 6.23 14.07
C VAL A 33 3.17 7.12 13.34
N PHE A 34 2.25 7.75 14.07
CA PHE A 34 1.20 8.60 13.52
C PHE A 34 0.81 9.69 14.51
N ASP A 35 0.25 10.76 14.00
CA ASP A 35 -0.41 11.81 14.78
C ASP A 35 -1.93 11.68 14.65
N VAL A 36 -2.67 12.25 15.59
CA VAL A 36 -4.13 12.34 15.50
C VAL A 36 -4.55 13.80 15.64
N SER A 37 -5.38 14.29 14.72
CA SER A 37 -6.03 15.59 14.83
C SER A 37 -7.55 15.45 14.85
N HIS A 38 -8.20 16.47 15.41
CA HIS A 38 -9.61 16.76 15.28
C HIS A 38 -9.75 17.97 14.36
N ASP A 39 -10.40 17.77 13.22
CA ASP A 39 -10.50 18.76 12.16
C ASP A 39 -11.95 19.19 11.95
N SER A 40 -12.21 20.52 12.01
CA SER A 40 -13.47 21.11 11.54
C SER A 40 -13.35 21.49 10.07
N ILE A 41 -14.23 20.98 9.23
CA ILE A 41 -14.24 21.24 7.79
C ILE A 41 -15.58 21.79 7.31
N GLU A 42 -15.55 22.52 6.20
CA GLU A 42 -16.73 22.96 5.47
C GLU A 42 -16.71 22.38 4.06
N LEU A 43 -17.74 21.59 3.73
CA LEU A 43 -17.93 21.01 2.40
C LEU A 43 -18.44 22.07 1.41
N GLU A 44 -18.36 21.79 0.11
CA GLU A 44 -18.86 22.68 -0.96
C GLU A 44 -20.33 23.08 -0.76
N SER A 45 -21.15 22.20 -0.20
CA SER A 45 -22.55 22.45 0.13
C SER A 45 -22.77 23.46 1.28
N GLY A 46 -21.69 23.89 1.94
CA GLY A 46 -21.75 24.68 3.17
C GLY A 46 -22.01 23.85 4.45
N LEU A 47 -22.12 22.50 4.31
CA LEU A 47 -22.23 21.61 5.46
C LEU A 47 -20.91 21.60 6.22
N ARG A 48 -20.98 21.75 7.54
CA ARG A 48 -19.82 21.57 8.42
C ARG A 48 -19.79 20.18 9.01
N ALA A 49 -18.59 19.64 9.11
CA ALA A 49 -18.33 18.31 9.68
C ALA A 49 -17.09 18.34 10.57
N GLU A 50 -17.12 17.52 11.62
CA GLU A 50 -16.00 17.27 12.52
C GLU A 50 -15.45 15.88 12.21
N ILE A 51 -14.13 15.78 12.03
CA ILE A 51 -13.48 14.54 11.59
C ILE A 51 -12.20 14.31 12.40
N ASP A 52 -12.03 13.11 12.95
CA ASP A 52 -10.76 12.69 13.52
C ASP A 52 -9.87 12.08 12.44
N ILE A 53 -8.67 12.62 12.31
CA ILE A 53 -7.72 12.22 11.25
C ILE A 53 -6.48 11.60 11.86
N VAL A 54 -6.11 10.40 11.37
CA VAL A 54 -4.81 9.76 11.60
C VAL A 54 -3.85 10.22 10.52
N HIS A 55 -2.86 11.01 10.89
CA HIS A 55 -1.79 11.47 9.99
C HIS A 55 -0.65 10.45 9.97
N HIS A 56 -0.42 9.83 8.84
CA HIS A 56 0.63 8.84 8.62
C HIS A 56 1.44 9.18 7.36
N ASN A 57 2.75 8.96 7.39
CA ASN A 57 3.63 9.29 6.26
C ASN A 57 3.42 8.37 5.04
N GLY A 58 2.65 7.29 5.20
CA GLY A 58 2.51 6.25 4.21
C GLY A 58 3.54 5.13 4.39
N GLY A 59 3.53 4.18 3.47
CA GLY A 59 4.45 3.05 3.47
C GLY A 59 4.76 2.56 2.06
N ALA A 60 5.89 1.88 1.93
CA ALA A 60 6.28 1.18 0.72
C ALA A 60 6.35 -0.33 0.99
N ALA A 61 5.88 -1.10 0.03
CA ALA A 61 5.84 -2.56 0.11
C ALA A 61 6.33 -3.15 -1.21
N VAL A 62 6.99 -4.29 -1.15
CA VAL A 62 7.59 -4.90 -2.33
C VAL A 62 7.35 -6.40 -2.35
N LEU A 63 6.91 -6.94 -3.49
CA LEU A 63 6.78 -8.38 -3.73
C LEU A 63 8.06 -8.88 -4.41
N PRO A 64 8.94 -9.63 -3.72
CA PRO A 64 10.12 -10.20 -4.34
C PRO A 64 9.75 -11.46 -5.13
N LEU A 65 10.07 -11.47 -6.43
CA LEU A 65 9.82 -12.57 -7.35
C LEU A 65 11.14 -13.09 -7.91
N PHE A 66 11.45 -14.34 -7.63
CA PHE A 66 12.65 -15.04 -8.11
C PHE A 66 12.46 -15.55 -9.56
N GLU A 67 13.56 -15.77 -10.27
CA GLU A 67 13.57 -16.32 -11.63
C GLU A 67 12.83 -17.66 -11.76
N ASN A 68 12.87 -18.50 -10.71
CA ASN A 68 12.19 -19.78 -10.69
C ASN A 68 10.68 -19.69 -10.43
N GLY A 69 10.14 -18.48 -10.29
CA GLY A 69 8.73 -18.24 -10.03
C GLY A 69 8.31 -18.30 -8.56
N ASP A 70 9.25 -18.43 -7.61
CA ASP A 70 8.95 -18.28 -6.20
C ASP A 70 8.82 -16.82 -5.80
N VAL A 71 8.06 -16.54 -4.74
CA VAL A 71 8.01 -15.26 -4.06
C VAL A 71 8.49 -15.39 -2.62
N LEU A 72 9.01 -14.30 -2.08
CA LEU A 72 9.40 -14.22 -0.68
C LEU A 72 8.39 -13.40 0.09
N LEU A 73 7.82 -14.03 1.10
CA LEU A 73 6.89 -13.43 2.05
C LEU A 73 7.56 -13.37 3.43
N VAL A 74 7.00 -12.56 4.30
CA VAL A 74 7.40 -12.44 5.69
C VAL A 74 6.25 -12.82 6.60
N LYS A 75 6.55 -13.44 7.74
CA LYS A 75 5.58 -13.67 8.82
C LYS A 75 5.98 -12.80 9.99
N GLN A 76 5.07 -11.93 10.41
CA GLN A 76 5.29 -10.98 11.50
C GLN A 76 4.06 -10.91 12.41
N TYR A 77 4.28 -10.89 13.74
CA TYR A 77 3.21 -10.66 14.69
C TYR A 77 2.74 -9.21 14.63
N ARG A 78 1.44 -9.02 14.42
CA ARG A 78 0.81 -7.69 14.40
C ARG A 78 -0.10 -7.54 15.62
N HIS A 79 0.39 -6.82 16.63
CA HIS A 79 -0.33 -6.66 17.90
C HIS A 79 -1.78 -6.14 17.74
N PRO A 80 -2.09 -5.16 16.87
CA PRO A 80 -3.47 -4.71 16.67
C PRO A 80 -4.39 -5.79 16.10
N ALA A 81 -3.85 -6.73 15.30
CA ALA A 81 -4.60 -7.88 14.78
C ALA A 81 -4.60 -9.07 15.74
N THR A 82 -3.69 -9.08 16.73
CA THR A 82 -3.43 -10.22 17.65
C THR A 82 -3.10 -11.52 16.94
N GLU A 83 -2.51 -11.43 15.73
CA GLU A 83 -2.19 -12.56 14.87
C GLU A 83 -0.78 -12.41 14.26
N VAL A 84 -0.19 -13.54 13.87
CA VAL A 84 0.95 -13.58 12.96
C VAL A 84 0.40 -13.50 11.55
N LEU A 85 0.68 -12.40 10.86
CA LEU A 85 0.25 -12.19 9.48
C LEU A 85 1.34 -12.65 8.49
N THR A 86 0.89 -13.11 7.32
CA THR A 86 1.76 -13.36 6.18
C THR A 86 1.66 -12.15 5.25
N GLU A 87 2.80 -11.49 5.05
CA GLU A 87 2.89 -10.20 4.38
C GLU A 87 4.01 -10.21 3.32
N ILE A 88 4.06 -9.21 2.47
CA ILE A 88 5.26 -8.87 1.70
C ILE A 88 6.12 -7.90 2.52
N PRO A 89 7.45 -7.87 2.31
CA PRO A 89 8.34 -6.87 2.91
C PRO A 89 7.82 -5.45 2.75
N ALA A 90 7.78 -4.69 3.84
CA ALA A 90 7.21 -3.35 3.83
C ALA A 90 7.54 -2.53 5.08
N GLY A 91 7.80 -1.25 4.88
CA GLY A 91 7.98 -0.33 5.98
C GLY A 91 7.42 1.06 5.74
N ARG A 92 7.54 1.90 6.76
CA ARG A 92 7.06 3.27 6.73
C ARG A 92 8.00 4.15 5.90
N LEU A 93 7.40 5.14 5.24
CA LEU A 93 8.16 6.21 4.63
C LEU A 93 8.69 7.17 5.71
N GLU A 94 9.96 7.52 5.63
CA GLU A 94 10.47 8.67 6.35
C GLU A 94 9.94 9.98 5.73
N PRO A 95 9.92 11.09 6.49
CA PRO A 95 9.45 12.36 5.96
C PRO A 95 10.23 12.79 4.70
N GLY A 96 9.53 12.81 3.54
CA GLY A 96 10.12 13.18 2.26
C GLY A 96 10.88 12.06 1.53
N GLU A 97 10.87 10.83 2.04
CA GLU A 97 11.50 9.68 1.39
C GLU A 97 10.75 9.31 0.11
N ASP A 98 11.53 8.97 -0.94
CA ASP A 98 10.95 8.41 -2.18
C ASP A 98 10.45 6.98 -1.91
N PRO A 99 9.17 6.66 -2.21
CA PRO A 99 8.62 5.33 -1.96
C PRO A 99 9.35 4.18 -2.66
N LEU A 100 10.02 4.43 -3.80
CA LEU A 100 10.83 3.42 -4.47
C LEU A 100 12.08 3.10 -3.66
N LEU A 101 12.77 4.12 -3.15
CA LEU A 101 13.97 3.93 -2.32
C LEU A 101 13.63 3.25 -1.00
N ALA A 102 12.47 3.60 -0.40
CA ALA A 102 11.98 2.90 0.78
C ALA A 102 11.72 1.42 0.50
N ALA A 103 11.09 1.07 -0.63
CA ALA A 103 10.84 -0.32 -1.01
C ALA A 103 12.15 -1.11 -1.23
N GLU A 104 13.19 -0.48 -1.80
CA GLU A 104 14.52 -1.08 -1.95
C GLU A 104 15.17 -1.35 -0.60
N ARG A 105 15.12 -0.38 0.30
CA ARG A 105 15.68 -0.46 1.65
C ARG A 105 14.99 -1.56 2.45
N GLU A 106 13.66 -1.55 2.54
CA GLU A 106 12.87 -2.54 3.28
C GLU A 106 13.06 -3.97 2.75
N LEU A 107 13.18 -4.13 1.42
CA LEU A 107 13.50 -5.43 0.84
C LEU A 107 14.80 -6.00 1.40
N GLU A 108 15.86 -5.20 1.41
CA GLU A 108 17.15 -5.65 1.91
C GLU A 108 17.14 -5.85 3.42
N GLU A 109 16.63 -4.89 4.18
CA GLU A 109 16.63 -4.91 5.65
C GLU A 109 15.85 -6.12 6.19
N GLU A 110 14.62 -6.35 5.72
CA GLU A 110 13.77 -7.42 6.20
C GLU A 110 14.15 -8.80 5.67
N THR A 111 14.69 -8.89 4.45
CA THR A 111 14.86 -10.18 3.78
C THR A 111 16.29 -10.56 3.45
N GLY A 112 17.23 -9.63 3.44
CA GLY A 112 18.59 -9.85 2.98
C GLY A 112 18.70 -10.02 1.47
N TRP A 113 17.72 -9.55 0.67
CA TRP A 113 17.77 -9.58 -0.79
C TRP A 113 17.75 -8.19 -1.38
N LYS A 114 18.51 -8.00 -2.47
CA LYS A 114 18.54 -6.78 -3.30
C LYS A 114 17.87 -7.05 -4.63
N ALA A 115 17.15 -6.05 -5.14
CA ALA A 115 16.55 -6.13 -6.46
C ALA A 115 17.47 -5.52 -7.53
N GLY A 116 17.65 -6.21 -8.64
CA GLY A 116 18.23 -5.63 -9.86
C GLY A 116 17.22 -4.81 -10.64
N LYS A 117 15.92 -5.08 -10.43
CA LYS A 117 14.82 -4.34 -11.06
C LYS A 117 13.64 -4.22 -10.10
N ILE A 118 13.10 -3.00 -9.97
CA ILE A 118 11.87 -2.72 -9.21
C ILE A 118 10.87 -2.00 -10.13
N GLU A 119 9.63 -2.50 -10.15
CA GLU A 119 8.55 -1.95 -10.98
C GLU A 119 7.36 -1.59 -10.10
N PHE A 120 6.84 -0.38 -10.29
CA PHE A 120 5.62 0.06 -9.62
C PHE A 120 4.43 -0.84 -10.01
N LEU A 121 3.71 -1.37 -9.02
CA LEU A 121 2.49 -2.15 -9.21
C LEU A 121 1.25 -1.30 -9.07
N THR A 122 1.07 -0.69 -7.91
CA THR A 122 -0.10 0.12 -7.55
C THR A 122 0.18 0.99 -6.34
N LYS A 123 -0.71 1.95 -6.10
CA LYS A 123 -0.81 2.64 -4.81
C LYS A 123 -2.27 2.75 -4.41
N PHE A 124 -2.53 2.77 -3.12
CA PHE A 124 -3.89 2.91 -2.59
C PHE A 124 -3.87 3.55 -1.20
N TYR A 125 -5.01 4.15 -0.83
CA TYR A 125 -5.24 4.59 0.54
C TYR A 125 -5.67 3.38 1.37
N ALA A 126 -5.00 3.14 2.51
CA ALA A 126 -5.36 2.04 3.40
C ALA A 126 -6.74 2.26 4.04
N LEU A 127 -6.99 3.43 4.58
CA LEU A 127 -8.19 3.79 5.34
C LEU A 127 -8.64 5.24 5.03
N PRO A 128 -9.12 5.54 3.78
CA PRO A 128 -9.33 6.91 3.30
C PRO A 128 -10.42 7.69 4.06
N GLY A 129 -11.21 7.02 4.90
CA GLY A 129 -12.25 7.66 5.69
C GLY A 129 -11.72 8.44 6.90
N TYR A 130 -10.51 8.13 7.37
CA TYR A 130 -9.95 8.78 8.56
C TYR A 130 -8.40 8.75 8.63
N SER A 131 -7.71 8.23 7.63
CA SER A 131 -6.25 8.18 7.62
C SER A 131 -5.68 8.76 6.33
N THR A 132 -4.54 9.45 6.45
CA THR A 132 -3.76 9.94 5.32
C THR A 132 -2.84 8.87 4.72
N GLU A 133 -2.83 7.66 5.28
CA GLU A 133 -1.92 6.59 4.88
C GLU A 133 -2.12 6.17 3.42
N VAL A 134 -1.05 6.31 2.63
CA VAL A 134 -0.94 5.78 1.27
C VAL A 134 0.10 4.68 1.24
N LEU A 135 -0.26 3.53 0.70
CA LEU A 135 0.67 2.42 0.48
C LEU A 135 1.07 2.35 -0.99
N TYR A 136 2.38 2.29 -1.22
CA TYR A 136 3.00 2.14 -2.54
C TYR A 136 3.51 0.71 -2.66
N CYS A 137 3.03 -0.03 -3.66
CA CYS A 137 3.39 -1.43 -3.87
C CYS A 137 4.21 -1.60 -5.14
N TYR A 138 5.26 -2.40 -5.03
CA TYR A 138 6.23 -2.68 -6.09
C TYR A 138 6.42 -4.18 -6.31
N LEU A 139 6.93 -4.55 -7.47
CA LEU A 139 7.43 -5.87 -7.81
C LEU A 139 8.95 -5.81 -7.97
N ALA A 140 9.67 -6.64 -7.23
CA ALA A 140 11.13 -6.76 -7.33
C ALA A 140 11.51 -8.04 -8.07
N THR A 141 12.41 -7.93 -9.05
CA THR A 141 13.00 -9.06 -9.79
C THR A 141 14.51 -8.94 -9.86
N ASP A 142 15.17 -9.90 -10.50
CA ASP A 142 16.63 -9.96 -10.61
C ASP A 142 17.29 -9.89 -9.22
N LEU A 143 16.76 -10.75 -8.32
CA LEU A 143 17.13 -10.72 -6.89
C LEU A 143 18.53 -11.28 -6.68
N THR A 144 19.34 -10.55 -5.90
CA THR A 144 20.70 -10.96 -5.49
C THR A 144 20.82 -10.93 -3.96
N PRO A 145 21.68 -11.77 -3.36
CA PRO A 145 21.90 -11.70 -1.92
C PRO A 145 22.43 -10.34 -1.46
N GLY A 146 21.88 -9.86 -0.35
CA GLY A 146 22.26 -8.66 0.39
C GLY A 146 22.48 -9.01 1.86
N THR A 147 22.17 -8.08 2.75
CA THR A 147 22.39 -8.24 4.21
C THR A 147 21.11 -7.84 4.95
N THR A 148 20.59 -8.75 5.78
CA THR A 148 19.46 -8.47 6.66
C THR A 148 19.89 -7.51 7.78
N GLN A 149 19.04 -6.53 8.07
CA GLN A 149 19.25 -5.55 9.13
C GLN A 149 17.92 -5.14 9.75
N LEU A 150 17.36 -6.04 10.57
CA LEU A 150 16.09 -5.79 11.27
C LEU A 150 16.28 -4.73 12.38
N ASP A 151 15.21 -3.99 12.64
CA ASP A 151 15.14 -3.12 13.81
C ASP A 151 15.16 -3.94 15.11
N GLU A 152 15.58 -3.35 16.22
CA GLU A 152 15.72 -4.05 17.52
C GLU A 152 14.39 -4.62 18.05
N ASP A 153 13.27 -4.05 17.64
CA ASP A 153 11.90 -4.45 18.03
C ASP A 153 11.17 -5.26 16.92
N GLU A 154 11.89 -5.74 15.90
CA GLU A 154 11.35 -6.54 14.81
C GLU A 154 11.70 -8.02 14.92
N GLU A 155 10.68 -8.86 14.81
CA GLU A 155 10.80 -10.31 14.69
C GLU A 155 10.09 -10.77 13.41
N ILE A 156 10.89 -11.14 12.40
CA ILE A 156 10.41 -11.52 11.06
C ILE A 156 10.89 -12.92 10.70
N HIS A 157 9.98 -13.75 10.20
CA HIS A 157 10.29 -15.07 9.66
C HIS A 157 10.03 -15.11 8.16
N LEU A 158 11.05 -15.49 7.39
CA LEU A 158 10.93 -15.57 5.94
C LEU A 158 10.15 -16.82 5.51
N LEU A 159 9.25 -16.64 4.54
CA LEU A 159 8.48 -17.71 3.90
C LEU A 159 8.63 -17.60 2.38
N ARG A 160 9.38 -18.53 1.79
CA ARG A 160 9.51 -18.62 0.34
C ARG A 160 8.55 -19.69 -0.20
N VAL A 161 7.69 -19.30 -1.15
CA VAL A 161 6.70 -20.20 -1.77
C VAL A 161 6.60 -19.92 -3.27
N PRO A 162 6.15 -20.91 -4.09
CA PRO A 162 5.77 -20.64 -5.47
C PRO A 162 4.73 -19.52 -5.57
N PHE A 163 4.81 -18.67 -6.59
CA PHE A 163 3.82 -17.58 -6.79
C PHE A 163 2.38 -18.12 -6.85
N ALA A 164 2.17 -19.27 -7.49
CA ALA A 164 0.85 -19.92 -7.55
C ALA A 164 0.31 -20.28 -6.16
N GLU A 165 1.17 -20.64 -5.21
CA GLU A 165 0.78 -20.91 -3.82
C GLU A 165 0.42 -19.61 -3.09
N ALA A 166 1.21 -18.55 -3.26
CA ALA A 166 0.86 -17.24 -2.70
C ALA A 166 -0.50 -16.74 -3.22
N LEU A 167 -0.78 -16.92 -4.51
CA LEU A 167 -2.09 -16.59 -5.10
C LEU A 167 -3.21 -17.44 -4.48
N ARG A 168 -3.02 -18.76 -4.36
CA ARG A 168 -3.97 -19.63 -3.67
C ARG A 168 -4.24 -19.18 -2.23
N MET A 169 -3.19 -18.81 -1.50
CA MET A 169 -3.31 -18.34 -0.11
C MET A 169 -4.14 -17.03 -0.01
N VAL A 170 -4.01 -16.14 -1.00
CA VAL A 170 -4.86 -14.93 -1.12
C VAL A 170 -6.32 -15.33 -1.37
N GLU A 171 -6.57 -16.18 -2.36
CA GLU A 171 -7.92 -16.63 -2.74
C GLU A 171 -8.62 -17.41 -1.62
N ALA A 172 -7.86 -18.17 -0.83
CA ALA A 172 -8.36 -18.91 0.33
C ALA A 172 -8.55 -18.05 1.60
N GLY A 173 -8.15 -16.76 1.59
CA GLY A 173 -8.22 -15.87 2.76
C GLY A 173 -7.19 -16.20 3.85
N GLU A 174 -6.16 -16.98 3.55
CA GLU A 174 -5.04 -17.26 4.45
C GLU A 174 -4.11 -16.05 4.57
N ILE A 175 -3.90 -15.31 3.47
CA ILE A 175 -3.27 -13.99 3.48
C ILE A 175 -4.37 -12.95 3.70
N LYS A 176 -4.27 -12.20 4.81
CA LYS A 176 -5.26 -11.20 5.23
C LYS A 176 -4.77 -9.76 5.06
N ASP A 177 -3.50 -9.58 4.81
CA ASP A 177 -2.87 -8.27 4.66
C ASP A 177 -3.17 -7.65 3.29
N ALA A 178 -3.75 -6.44 3.28
CA ALA A 178 -4.24 -5.79 2.06
C ALA A 178 -3.13 -5.50 1.04
N LYS A 179 -1.96 -4.99 1.47
CA LYS A 179 -0.85 -4.67 0.57
C LYS A 179 -0.31 -5.93 -0.12
N THR A 180 -0.27 -7.05 0.61
CA THR A 180 0.15 -8.36 0.08
C THR A 180 -0.87 -8.89 -0.93
N MET A 181 -2.15 -8.90 -0.56
CA MET A 181 -3.23 -9.32 -1.47
C MET A 181 -3.21 -8.51 -2.77
N MET A 182 -3.12 -7.18 -2.67
CA MET A 182 -3.08 -6.30 -3.85
C MET A 182 -1.85 -6.59 -4.72
N SER A 183 -0.67 -6.74 -4.12
CA SER A 183 0.57 -7.00 -4.86
C SER A 183 0.55 -8.34 -5.59
N VAL A 184 0.06 -9.40 -4.93
CA VAL A 184 -0.09 -10.73 -5.55
C VAL A 184 -1.10 -10.69 -6.69
N LEU A 185 -2.29 -10.09 -6.50
CA LEU A 185 -3.33 -10.01 -7.52
C LEU A 185 -2.91 -9.16 -8.73
N PHE A 186 -2.25 -8.00 -8.51
CA PHE A 186 -1.74 -7.18 -9.61
C PHE A 186 -0.64 -7.88 -10.39
N THR A 187 0.23 -8.63 -9.71
CA THR A 187 1.26 -9.44 -10.36
C THR A 187 0.66 -10.58 -11.17
N ALA A 188 -0.32 -11.32 -10.62
CA ALA A 188 -1.04 -12.36 -11.36
C ALA A 188 -1.69 -11.79 -12.64
N ARG A 189 -2.30 -10.61 -12.55
CA ARG A 189 -2.91 -9.92 -13.70
C ARG A 189 -1.88 -9.54 -14.77
N ARG A 190 -0.65 -9.21 -14.39
CA ARG A 190 0.42 -8.90 -15.35
C ARG A 190 0.95 -10.15 -16.05
N MET A 191 1.08 -11.27 -15.32
CA MET A 191 1.58 -12.54 -15.88
C MET A 191 0.61 -13.18 -16.90
N THR A 192 -0.66 -12.79 -16.88
CA THR A 192 -1.70 -13.30 -17.80
C THR A 192 -1.90 -12.45 -19.05
N ARG A 193 -1.11 -11.40 -19.25
CA ARG A 193 -1.13 -10.53 -20.44
C ARG A 193 0.01 -10.86 -21.39
#